data_c1fcdfb20d315100dbe2ba8219cd29c5
#
_entry.id   c1fcdfb20d315100dbe2ba8219cd29c5
#
_cell.length_a   1.000
_cell.length_b   1.000
_cell.length_c   1.000
_cell.angle_alpha   90.00
_cell.angle_beta   90.00
_cell.angle_gamma   90.00
#
_symmetry.space_group_name_H-M   'P 1'
#
loop_
_entity.id
_entity.type
_entity.pdbx_description
1 polymer ?
#
loop_
_entity_poly.entity_id
_entity_poly.type
_entity_poly.pdbx_seq_one_letter_code
_entity_poly.pdbx_strand_id
1 'polypeptide(L)'
;KASILNIPSIGIMDAAMVVEAMGEYKYPDKGNMTKKEIDLTMKVLTEAKKQGQFRAFWSDFNESVNLMASGEVVIQSMWSPAITAVRTKGIPCVYQPLKEGYRAWAAGFGLPTTIKGYQADLAYEFINWFLSGWAGAYLNRQGYYSAVLSTAQANMEAYEWDYWMLGKPAAK
;
A
#
# COMPACT_ATOMS: atom_id res chain seq x y z
N LYS A 1 -13.67 -14.65 6.03
CA LYS A 1 -13.75 -13.36 6.73
C LYS A 1 -12.73 -12.41 6.09
N ALA A 2 -13.22 -11.42 5.34
CA ALA A 2 -12.41 -10.44 4.64
C ALA A 2 -12.68 -9.02 5.14
N SER A 3 -11.74 -8.10 4.89
CA SER A 3 -11.88 -6.67 5.15
C SER A 3 -11.21 -5.86 4.03
N ILE A 4 -11.75 -4.69 3.76
CA ILE A 4 -11.18 -3.73 2.80
C ILE A 4 -11.14 -2.33 3.39
N LEU A 5 -10.32 -1.49 2.79
CA LEU A 5 -10.19 -0.08 3.14
C LEU A 5 -11.46 0.71 2.81
N ASN A 6 -11.96 1.44 3.81
CA ASN A 6 -13.15 2.31 3.69
C ASN A 6 -12.76 3.74 3.24
N ILE A 7 -11.92 3.84 2.22
CA ILE A 7 -11.64 5.10 1.52
C ILE A 7 -12.17 4.94 0.09
N PRO A 8 -13.25 5.66 -0.29
CA PRO A 8 -13.94 5.42 -1.55
C PRO A 8 -13.04 5.47 -2.77
N SER A 9 -12.18 6.49 -2.88
CA SER A 9 -11.25 6.67 -4.01
C SER A 9 -10.20 5.55 -4.14
N ILE A 10 -9.95 4.80 -3.07
CA ILE A 10 -8.99 3.70 -3.05
C ILE A 10 -9.72 2.36 -3.18
N GLY A 11 -10.71 2.11 -2.33
CA GLY A 11 -11.42 0.84 -2.32
C GLY A 11 -12.15 0.53 -3.63
N ILE A 12 -12.60 1.55 -4.35
CA ILE A 12 -13.27 1.35 -5.64
C ILE A 12 -12.29 0.86 -6.72
N MET A 13 -11.02 1.24 -6.68
CA MET A 13 -10.01 0.72 -7.62
C MET A 13 -9.72 -0.77 -7.37
N ASP A 14 -9.64 -1.17 -6.11
CA ASP A 14 -9.49 -2.58 -5.75
C ASP A 14 -10.70 -3.41 -6.25
N ALA A 15 -11.90 -2.87 -6.11
CA ALA A 15 -13.12 -3.50 -6.63
C ALA A 15 -13.16 -3.57 -8.16
N ALA A 16 -12.69 -2.53 -8.85
CA ALA A 16 -12.61 -2.54 -10.30
C ALA A 16 -11.65 -3.63 -10.82
N MET A 17 -10.56 -3.91 -10.09
CA MET A 17 -9.67 -5.04 -10.42
C MET A 17 -10.40 -6.38 -10.29
N VAL A 18 -11.27 -6.55 -9.31
CA VAL A 18 -12.11 -7.75 -9.17
C VAL A 18 -13.09 -7.87 -10.34
N VAL A 19 -13.75 -6.80 -10.76
CA VAL A 19 -14.67 -6.79 -11.91
C VAL A 19 -13.93 -7.21 -13.20
N GLU A 20 -12.72 -6.72 -13.42
CA GLU A 20 -11.88 -7.16 -14.54
C GLU A 20 -11.50 -8.64 -14.44
N ALA A 21 -11.12 -9.10 -13.26
CA ALA A 21 -10.74 -10.50 -13.03
C ALA A 21 -11.92 -11.46 -13.26
N MET A 22 -13.16 -11.01 -12.99
CA MET A 22 -14.39 -11.73 -13.31
C MET A 22 -14.72 -11.74 -14.80
N GLY A 23 -14.05 -10.91 -15.60
CA GLY A 23 -14.30 -10.77 -17.04
C GLY A 23 -15.56 -9.98 -17.38
N GLU A 24 -16.15 -9.26 -16.41
CA GLU A 24 -17.39 -8.53 -16.63
C GLU A 24 -17.18 -7.20 -17.35
N TYR A 25 -16.05 -6.54 -17.11
CA TYR A 25 -15.71 -5.26 -17.75
C TYR A 25 -14.20 -5.02 -17.74
N LYS A 26 -13.69 -4.34 -18.76
CA LYS A 26 -12.30 -3.88 -18.84
C LYS A 26 -12.26 -2.37 -18.74
N TYR A 27 -11.64 -1.85 -17.69
CA TYR A 27 -11.54 -0.41 -17.46
C TYR A 27 -10.40 0.19 -18.27
N PRO A 28 -10.66 1.27 -19.06
CA PRO A 28 -9.60 2.03 -19.73
C PRO A 28 -8.62 2.65 -18.71
N ASP A 29 -9.18 3.23 -17.65
CA ASP A 29 -8.41 3.83 -16.55
C ASP A 29 -9.18 3.68 -15.23
N LYS A 30 -8.69 2.80 -14.33
CA LYS A 30 -9.30 2.59 -12.99
C LYS A 30 -9.12 3.78 -12.06
N GLY A 31 -8.18 4.68 -12.35
CA GLY A 31 -7.96 5.92 -11.60
C GLY A 31 -8.87 7.06 -12.00
N ASN A 32 -9.52 6.95 -13.17
CA ASN A 32 -10.40 7.99 -13.73
C ASN A 32 -11.66 7.38 -14.34
N MET A 33 -12.43 6.70 -13.51
CA MET A 33 -13.64 5.99 -13.94
C MET A 33 -14.80 6.95 -14.23
N THR A 34 -15.53 6.64 -15.30
CA THR A 34 -16.82 7.28 -15.61
C THR A 34 -17.89 6.88 -14.59
N LYS A 35 -18.97 7.66 -14.52
CA LYS A 35 -20.11 7.31 -13.64
C LYS A 35 -20.65 5.91 -13.92
N LYS A 36 -20.73 5.49 -15.17
CA LYS A 36 -21.21 4.15 -15.54
C LYS A 36 -20.30 3.04 -14.99
N GLU A 37 -19.00 3.25 -15.05
CA GLU A 37 -18.00 2.31 -14.51
C GLU A 37 -18.04 2.25 -12.99
N ILE A 38 -18.22 3.40 -12.33
CA ILE A 38 -18.44 3.48 -10.87
C ILE A 38 -19.71 2.72 -10.48
N ASP A 39 -20.83 2.96 -11.16
CA ASP A 39 -22.10 2.29 -10.86
C ASP A 39 -22.00 0.76 -11.03
N LEU A 40 -21.29 0.28 -12.05
CA LEU A 40 -21.01 -1.14 -12.25
C LEU A 40 -20.18 -1.72 -11.10
N THR A 41 -19.09 -1.06 -10.76
CA THR A 41 -18.18 -1.48 -9.68
C THR A 41 -18.92 -1.52 -8.33
N MET A 42 -19.72 -0.50 -8.05
CA MET A 42 -20.50 -0.41 -6.81
C MET A 42 -21.58 -1.49 -6.72
N LYS A 43 -22.15 -1.93 -7.84
CA LYS A 43 -23.08 -3.06 -7.88
C LYS A 43 -22.41 -4.34 -7.38
N VAL A 44 -21.20 -4.64 -7.87
CA VAL A 44 -20.42 -5.83 -7.45
C VAL A 44 -20.07 -5.76 -5.97
N LEU A 45 -19.55 -4.62 -5.49
CA LEU A 45 -19.25 -4.42 -4.07
C LEU A 45 -20.48 -4.57 -3.17
N THR A 46 -21.59 -3.98 -3.57
CA THR A 46 -22.83 -4.01 -2.80
C THR A 46 -23.37 -5.45 -2.70
N GLU A 47 -23.28 -6.20 -3.77
CA GLU A 47 -23.69 -7.60 -3.78
C GLU A 47 -22.79 -8.45 -2.89
N ALA A 48 -21.47 -8.30 -3.00
CA ALA A 48 -20.52 -8.98 -2.11
C ALA A 48 -20.77 -8.67 -0.62
N LYS A 49 -21.11 -7.42 -0.30
CA LYS A 49 -21.49 -7.01 1.06
C LYS A 49 -22.75 -7.71 1.53
N LYS A 50 -23.81 -7.77 0.69
CA LYS A 50 -25.07 -8.46 1.01
C LYS A 50 -24.87 -9.96 1.26
N GLN A 51 -23.94 -10.58 0.52
CA GLN A 51 -23.57 -11.99 0.69
C GLN A 51 -22.69 -12.25 1.92
N GLY A 52 -22.37 -11.22 2.71
CA GLY A 52 -21.55 -11.37 3.92
C GLY A 52 -20.06 -11.60 3.65
N GLN A 53 -19.57 -11.22 2.47
CA GLN A 53 -18.16 -11.37 2.09
C GLN A 53 -17.24 -10.58 3.04
N PHE A 54 -17.66 -9.40 3.47
CA PHE A 54 -16.88 -8.53 4.33
C PHE A 54 -17.30 -8.67 5.79
N ARG A 55 -16.32 -8.93 6.65
CA ARG A 55 -16.49 -8.94 8.11
C ARG A 55 -16.41 -7.54 8.70
N ALA A 56 -15.54 -6.72 8.13
CA ALA A 56 -15.29 -5.35 8.57
C ALA A 56 -14.82 -4.47 7.42
N PHE A 57 -14.85 -3.17 7.65
CA PHE A 57 -14.22 -2.14 6.84
C PHE A 57 -13.34 -1.32 7.77
N TRP A 58 -12.13 -0.97 7.35
CA TRP A 58 -11.20 -0.22 8.17
C TRP A 58 -10.91 1.16 7.55
N SER A 59 -10.65 2.15 8.38
CA SER A 59 -10.44 3.54 7.97
C SER A 59 -9.10 4.10 8.39
N ASP A 60 -8.43 3.46 9.34
CA ASP A 60 -7.12 3.88 9.83
C ASP A 60 -6.13 2.70 9.94
N PHE A 61 -4.86 3.06 10.09
CA PHE A 61 -3.76 2.11 10.14
C PHE A 61 -3.89 1.09 11.28
N ASN A 62 -4.20 1.57 12.49
CA ASN A 62 -4.25 0.72 13.69
C ASN A 62 -5.44 -0.23 13.63
N GLU A 63 -6.58 0.22 13.11
CA GLU A 63 -7.75 -0.61 12.89
C GLU A 63 -7.41 -1.78 11.95
N SER A 64 -6.70 -1.51 10.84
CA SER A 64 -6.28 -2.56 9.91
C SER A 64 -5.34 -3.58 10.56
N VAL A 65 -4.39 -3.11 11.36
CA VAL A 65 -3.46 -3.98 12.11
C VAL A 65 -4.22 -4.84 13.12
N ASN A 66 -5.14 -4.25 13.88
CA ASN A 66 -5.87 -4.94 14.94
C ASN A 66 -6.83 -6.01 14.38
N LEU A 67 -7.55 -5.74 13.30
CA LEU A 67 -8.42 -6.70 12.63
C LEU A 67 -7.67 -7.95 12.18
N MET A 68 -6.47 -7.79 11.63
CA MET A 68 -5.64 -8.91 11.21
C MET A 68 -5.01 -9.61 12.41
N ALA A 69 -4.48 -8.85 13.36
CA ALA A 69 -3.78 -9.39 14.52
C ALA A 69 -4.70 -10.19 15.47
N SER A 70 -5.95 -9.80 15.60
CA SER A 70 -6.95 -10.52 16.39
C SER A 70 -7.50 -11.79 15.70
N GLY A 71 -7.20 -12.00 14.42
CA GLY A 71 -7.80 -13.07 13.62
C GLY A 71 -9.29 -12.85 13.29
N GLU A 72 -9.82 -11.66 13.54
CA GLU A 72 -11.18 -11.31 13.16
C GLU A 72 -11.36 -11.36 11.64
N VAL A 73 -10.31 -10.98 10.90
CA VAL A 73 -10.19 -11.17 9.45
C VAL A 73 -8.95 -12.01 9.14
N VAL A 74 -8.99 -12.75 8.04
CA VAL A 74 -7.90 -13.61 7.57
C VAL A 74 -7.40 -13.23 6.18
N ILE A 75 -8.14 -12.35 5.48
CA ILE A 75 -7.77 -11.74 4.21
C ILE A 75 -8.14 -10.28 4.29
N GLN A 76 -7.21 -9.40 3.94
CA GLN A 76 -7.44 -7.97 4.03
C GLN A 76 -6.64 -7.21 2.98
N SER A 77 -7.28 -6.23 2.31
CA SER A 77 -6.56 -5.19 1.59
C SER A 77 -5.96 -4.25 2.63
N MET A 78 -4.64 -4.15 2.70
CA MET A 78 -3.95 -3.32 3.68
C MET A 78 -2.59 -2.83 3.16
N TRP A 79 -2.06 -1.81 3.79
CA TRP A 79 -0.76 -1.26 3.41
C TRP A 79 0.39 -2.15 3.89
N SER A 80 1.47 -2.19 3.11
CA SER A 80 2.66 -2.97 3.45
C SER A 80 3.24 -2.68 4.83
N PRO A 81 3.29 -1.44 5.35
CA PRO A 81 3.71 -1.19 6.73
C PRO A 81 2.81 -1.84 7.80
N ALA A 82 1.53 -2.00 7.50
CA ALA A 82 0.61 -2.66 8.44
C ALA A 82 0.92 -4.16 8.58
N ILE A 83 1.37 -4.82 7.50
CA ILE A 83 1.87 -6.20 7.58
C ILE A 83 3.09 -6.29 8.50
N THR A 84 4.03 -5.34 8.37
CA THR A 84 5.18 -5.23 9.27
C THR A 84 4.73 -5.14 10.73
N ALA A 85 3.79 -4.25 11.02
CA ALA A 85 3.26 -4.08 12.37
C ALA A 85 2.53 -5.33 12.91
N VAL A 86 1.86 -6.11 12.07
CA VAL A 86 1.27 -7.40 12.46
C VAL A 86 2.35 -8.43 12.77
N ARG A 87 3.39 -8.52 11.93
CA ARG A 87 4.51 -9.45 12.11
C ARG A 87 5.33 -9.14 13.37
N THR A 88 5.54 -7.87 13.73
CA THR A 88 6.23 -7.49 14.97
C THR A 88 5.47 -7.90 16.24
N LYS A 89 4.17 -8.19 16.13
CA LYS A 89 3.38 -8.79 17.22
C LYS A 89 3.53 -10.33 17.28
N GLY A 90 4.40 -10.94 16.48
CA GLY A 90 4.61 -12.38 16.42
C GLY A 90 3.52 -13.12 15.63
N ILE A 91 2.66 -12.44 14.89
CA ILE A 91 1.57 -13.03 14.14
C ILE A 91 1.99 -13.29 12.70
N PRO A 92 2.01 -14.56 12.25
CA PRO A 92 2.41 -14.88 10.90
C PRO A 92 1.37 -14.36 9.89
N CYS A 93 1.81 -13.55 8.95
CA CYS A 93 1.00 -13.11 7.83
C CYS A 93 1.85 -12.95 6.57
N VAL A 94 1.23 -13.08 5.42
CA VAL A 94 1.88 -13.00 4.11
C VAL A 94 1.30 -11.84 3.34
N TYR A 95 2.17 -11.03 2.74
CA TYR A 95 1.78 -10.05 1.73
C TYR A 95 1.74 -10.77 0.39
N GLN A 96 0.54 -11.20 0.01
CA GLN A 96 0.34 -12.10 -1.11
C GLN A 96 0.46 -11.37 -2.44
N PRO A 97 1.33 -11.80 -3.36
CA PRO A 97 1.29 -11.35 -4.75
C PRO A 97 -0.06 -11.71 -5.38
N LEU A 98 -0.72 -10.72 -5.97
CA LEU A 98 -2.02 -10.89 -6.61
C LEU A 98 -1.83 -11.09 -8.11
N LYS A 99 -2.61 -12.01 -8.69
CA LYS A 99 -2.66 -12.23 -10.14
C LYS A 99 -3.10 -10.95 -10.88
N GLU A 100 -3.99 -10.20 -10.28
CA GLU A 100 -4.54 -8.94 -10.77
C GLU A 100 -3.56 -7.76 -10.66
N GLY A 101 -2.46 -7.94 -9.94
CA GLY A 101 -1.50 -6.89 -9.64
C GLY A 101 -1.84 -6.08 -8.38
N TYR A 102 -1.02 -5.08 -8.11
CA TYR A 102 -1.21 -4.15 -6.99
C TYR A 102 -1.57 -2.76 -7.49
N ARG A 103 -2.34 -2.05 -6.67
CA ARG A 103 -2.45 -0.61 -6.81
C ARG A 103 -1.14 0.03 -6.34
N ALA A 104 -0.46 0.74 -7.23
CA ALA A 104 0.72 1.52 -6.89
C ALA A 104 0.34 2.93 -6.42
N TRP A 105 1.14 3.50 -5.53
CA TRP A 105 1.07 4.88 -5.12
C TRP A 105 2.49 5.39 -4.84
N ALA A 106 2.67 6.70 -4.94
CA ALA A 106 3.91 7.35 -4.62
C ALA A 106 3.65 8.61 -3.79
N ALA A 107 4.53 8.88 -2.82
CA ALA A 107 4.59 10.13 -2.10
C ALA A 107 5.75 10.98 -2.67
N GLY A 108 5.56 12.27 -2.71
CA GLY A 108 6.57 13.22 -3.20
C GLY A 108 6.64 14.46 -2.32
N PHE A 109 7.74 15.19 -2.46
CA PHE A 109 7.90 16.51 -1.85
C PHE A 109 7.27 17.56 -2.76
N GLY A 110 6.32 18.33 -2.23
CA GLY A 110 5.79 19.50 -2.91
C GLY A 110 6.52 20.76 -2.46
N LEU A 111 7.04 21.53 -3.39
CA LEU A 111 7.62 22.83 -3.10
C LEU A 111 6.61 23.93 -3.45
N PRO A 112 6.25 24.83 -2.51
CA PRO A 112 5.41 25.98 -2.82
C PRO A 112 6.09 26.86 -3.87
N THR A 113 5.33 27.39 -4.83
CA THR A 113 5.86 28.27 -5.89
C THR A 113 6.38 29.61 -5.37
N THR A 114 6.10 29.93 -4.12
CA THR A 114 6.52 31.15 -3.44
C THR A 114 7.93 31.10 -2.88
N ILE A 115 8.48 29.90 -2.63
CA ILE A 115 9.86 29.77 -2.14
C ILE A 115 10.88 30.08 -3.24
N LYS A 116 11.93 30.85 -2.90
CA LYS A 116 12.96 31.28 -3.84
C LYS A 116 14.31 31.44 -3.12
N GLY A 117 15.39 31.49 -3.91
CA GLY A 117 16.75 31.70 -3.41
C GLY A 117 17.12 30.71 -2.31
N TYR A 118 17.71 31.17 -1.24
CA TYR A 118 18.23 30.32 -0.16
C TYR A 118 17.22 29.30 0.40
N GLN A 119 15.94 29.67 0.49
CA GLN A 119 14.91 28.71 0.96
C GLN A 119 14.70 27.56 -0.03
N ALA A 120 14.73 27.84 -1.32
CA ALA A 120 14.64 26.80 -2.33
C ALA A 120 15.88 25.90 -2.31
N ASP A 121 17.08 26.49 -2.15
CA ASP A 121 18.33 25.74 -2.07
C ASP A 121 18.32 24.77 -0.88
N LEU A 122 17.90 25.24 0.32
CA LEU A 122 17.74 24.39 1.50
C LEU A 122 16.72 23.27 1.29
N ALA A 123 15.61 23.54 0.61
CA ALA A 123 14.63 22.52 0.31
C ALA A 123 15.18 21.41 -0.58
N TYR A 124 15.96 21.78 -1.60
CA TYR A 124 16.63 20.81 -2.45
C TYR A 124 17.74 20.05 -1.73
N GLU A 125 18.51 20.68 -0.85
CA GLU A 125 19.49 19.99 0.00
C GLU A 125 18.81 18.94 0.89
N PHE A 126 17.68 19.29 1.52
CA PHE A 126 16.91 18.33 2.32
C PHE A 126 16.40 17.17 1.48
N ILE A 127 15.84 17.43 0.29
CA ILE A 127 15.36 16.39 -0.62
C ILE A 127 16.50 15.46 -1.04
N ASN A 128 17.66 16.03 -1.40
CA ASN A 128 18.84 15.27 -1.79
C ASN A 128 19.35 14.40 -0.63
N TRP A 129 19.41 14.95 0.58
CA TRP A 129 19.74 14.17 1.77
C TRP A 129 18.75 13.04 1.98
N PHE A 130 17.46 13.31 1.88
CA PHE A 130 16.42 12.28 2.04
C PHE A 130 16.55 11.14 1.03
N LEU A 131 16.94 11.47 -0.21
CA LEU A 131 17.12 10.49 -1.29
C LEU A 131 18.53 9.85 -1.29
N SER A 132 19.44 10.29 -0.43
CA SER A 132 20.82 9.77 -0.34
C SER A 132 20.94 8.34 0.19
N GLY A 133 19.84 7.80 0.73
CA GLY A 133 19.70 6.39 1.03
C GLY A 133 19.42 6.05 2.49
N TRP A 134 19.94 6.79 3.47
CA TRP A 134 19.70 6.51 4.89
C TRP A 134 18.21 6.54 5.23
N ALA A 135 17.51 7.61 4.86
CA ALA A 135 16.06 7.73 5.08
C ALA A 135 15.28 6.66 4.32
N GLY A 136 15.71 6.33 3.09
CA GLY A 136 15.13 5.25 2.30
C GLY A 136 15.25 3.89 2.99
N ALA A 137 16.43 3.55 3.51
CA ALA A 137 16.66 2.32 4.27
C ALA A 137 15.82 2.28 5.55
N TYR A 138 15.71 3.39 6.26
CA TYR A 138 14.86 3.50 7.44
C TYR A 138 13.38 3.23 7.11
N LEU A 139 12.87 3.81 6.02
CA LEU A 139 11.49 3.57 5.56
C LEU A 139 11.28 2.12 5.12
N ASN A 140 12.26 1.51 4.45
CA ASN A 140 12.19 0.10 4.04
C ASN A 140 12.02 -0.83 5.25
N ARG A 141 12.71 -0.56 6.37
CA ARG A 141 12.56 -1.32 7.62
C ARG A 141 11.16 -1.21 8.25
N GLN A 142 10.41 -0.19 7.87
CA GLN A 142 9.01 -0.03 8.27
C GLN A 142 8.01 -0.61 7.27
N GLY A 143 8.48 -1.22 6.18
CA GLY A 143 7.64 -1.83 5.15
C GLY A 143 7.24 -0.88 4.01
N TYR A 144 7.80 0.34 3.95
CA TYR A 144 7.67 1.22 2.79
C TYR A 144 8.75 0.92 1.74
N TYR A 145 8.60 1.48 0.57
CA TYR A 145 9.60 1.39 -0.50
C TYR A 145 10.26 2.73 -0.73
N SER A 146 11.58 2.73 -0.90
CA SER A 146 12.31 3.93 -1.28
C SER A 146 12.14 4.24 -2.76
N ALA A 147 12.06 5.53 -3.12
CA ALA A 147 12.06 5.97 -4.51
C ALA A 147 13.40 5.72 -5.21
N VAL A 148 14.51 5.72 -4.45
CA VAL A 148 15.87 5.44 -4.96
C VAL A 148 16.41 4.19 -4.29
N LEU A 149 16.18 3.04 -4.91
CA LEU A 149 16.53 1.75 -4.33
C LEU A 149 18.04 1.53 -4.18
N SER A 150 18.85 1.99 -5.14
CA SER A 150 20.28 1.79 -5.11
C SER A 150 20.96 2.48 -3.93
N THR A 151 20.54 3.70 -3.58
CA THR A 151 21.08 4.42 -2.42
C THR A 151 20.55 3.84 -1.10
N ALA A 152 19.30 3.39 -1.05
CA ALA A 152 18.73 2.71 0.11
C ALA A 152 19.46 1.40 0.39
N GLN A 153 19.74 0.59 -0.64
CA GLN A 153 20.46 -0.68 -0.52
C GLN A 153 21.84 -0.52 0.12
N ALA A 154 22.58 0.53 -0.26
CA ALA A 154 23.89 0.82 0.31
C ALA A 154 23.86 1.15 1.82
N ASN A 155 22.69 1.42 2.38
CA ASN A 155 22.44 1.71 3.79
C ASN A 155 21.68 0.58 4.53
N MET A 156 21.62 -0.60 3.92
CA MET A 156 20.97 -1.79 4.48
C MET A 156 21.95 -2.95 4.55
N GLU A 157 21.79 -3.79 5.56
CA GLU A 157 22.49 -5.07 5.60
C GLU A 157 21.93 -6.02 4.54
N ALA A 158 22.73 -6.96 4.05
CA ALA A 158 22.31 -7.89 3.01
C ALA A 158 21.04 -8.68 3.39
N TYR A 159 20.94 -9.13 4.64
CA TYR A 159 19.76 -9.85 5.12
C TYR A 159 18.51 -8.98 5.20
N GLU A 160 18.66 -7.67 5.47
CA GLU A 160 17.53 -6.72 5.49
C GLU A 160 17.01 -6.50 4.07
N TRP A 161 17.90 -6.34 3.09
CA TRP A 161 17.54 -6.24 1.69
C TRP A 161 16.83 -7.49 1.21
N ASP A 162 17.37 -8.65 1.52
CA ASP A 162 16.79 -9.95 1.19
C ASP A 162 15.37 -10.11 1.76
N TYR A 163 15.18 -9.70 3.00
CA TYR A 163 13.88 -9.79 3.66
C TYR A 163 12.86 -8.78 3.12
N TRP A 164 13.24 -7.50 3.09
CA TRP A 164 12.30 -6.42 2.77
C TRP A 164 12.04 -6.27 1.28
N MET A 165 13.05 -6.46 0.44
CA MET A 165 12.97 -6.19 -0.99
C MET A 165 12.81 -7.45 -1.83
N LEU A 166 13.39 -8.57 -1.43
CA LEU A 166 13.34 -9.83 -2.17
C LEU A 166 12.34 -10.84 -1.57
N GLY A 167 11.70 -10.52 -0.45
CA GLY A 167 10.70 -11.37 0.18
C GLY A 167 11.24 -12.70 0.72
N LYS A 168 12.55 -12.79 0.94
CA LYS A 168 13.16 -13.99 1.54
C LYS A 168 12.78 -14.11 3.00
N PRO A 169 12.78 -15.33 3.57
CA PRO A 169 12.56 -15.52 5.00
C PRO A 169 13.59 -14.73 5.82
N ALA A 170 13.18 -14.23 7.00
CA ALA A 170 14.12 -13.62 7.92
C ALA A 170 15.23 -14.61 8.28
N ALA A 171 16.47 -14.14 8.27
CA ALA A 171 17.57 -14.91 8.83
C ALA A 171 17.28 -15.14 10.33
N LYS A 172 17.41 -16.39 10.76
CA LYS A 172 17.26 -16.77 12.19
C LYS A 172 18.44 -16.27 13.00
#